data_daf8e63a144288c921f9e21ad8b5a9c0
#
_entry.id   daf8e63a144288c921f9e21ad8b5a9c0
#
_cell.length_a   1.000
_cell.length_b   1.000
_cell.length_c   1.000
_cell.angle_alpha   90.00
_cell.angle_beta   90.00
_cell.angle_gamma   90.00
#
_symmetry.space_group_name_H-M   'P 1'
#
loop_
_entity.id
_entity.type
_entity.pdbx_description
1 polymer ?
#
loop_
_entity_poly.entity_id
_entity_poly.type
_entity_poly.pdbx_seq_one_letter_code
_entity_poly.pdbx_strand_id
1 'polypeptide(L)'
;MKIKVFADTICGWCFIGQARLNKALKNFPKTKFEIEHAPFQLNPHMPKEGIERGKYLEIKFGGKEFAQPMYDQMTIEAKKEGLNFDLDKIKKTPNTVFSHLLIELAQSANIQNEIKEKIYQSYFIDGLDIGNKEILINIGKEFNINANVINDFFNSKNIEEVNSYILVAREKEINGVPFFEIGTDFISGAQSSANLESAIKSNLS
;
A
#
# COMPACT_ATOMS: atom_id res chain seq x y z
N MET A 1 -2.13 -15.92 14.33
CA MET A 1 -3.19 -15.76 13.31
C MET A 1 -2.59 -15.07 12.10
N LYS A 2 -2.82 -15.58 10.90
CA LYS A 2 -2.35 -14.95 9.66
C LYS A 2 -3.41 -14.01 9.08
N ILE A 3 -2.99 -12.83 8.66
CA ILE A 3 -3.81 -11.84 7.95
C ILE A 3 -3.07 -11.49 6.67
N LYS A 4 -3.73 -11.62 5.52
CA LYS A 4 -3.18 -11.23 4.23
C LYS A 4 -3.83 -9.94 3.75
N VAL A 5 -3.02 -8.99 3.31
CA VAL A 5 -3.47 -7.66 2.91
C VAL A 5 -3.03 -7.37 1.48
N PHE A 6 -3.98 -7.29 0.56
CA PHE A 6 -3.75 -6.83 -0.80
C PHE A 6 -3.83 -5.31 -0.83
N ALA A 7 -2.82 -4.67 -1.35
CA ALA A 7 -2.72 -3.21 -1.34
C ALA A 7 -1.81 -2.70 -2.46
N ASP A 8 -2.05 -1.45 -2.88
CA ASP A 8 -1.14 -0.70 -3.75
C ASP A 8 -0.56 0.50 -2.98
N THR A 9 0.69 0.81 -3.22
CA THR A 9 1.42 1.88 -2.53
C THR A 9 0.98 3.29 -2.93
N ILE A 10 0.22 3.44 -4.03
CA ILE A 10 -0.45 4.69 -4.44
C ILE A 10 -1.93 4.74 -4.08
N CYS A 11 -2.42 3.80 -3.29
CA CYS A 11 -3.82 3.74 -2.88
C CYS A 11 -4.01 4.40 -1.51
N GLY A 12 -4.59 5.59 -1.46
CA GLY A 12 -4.84 6.29 -0.18
C GLY A 12 -5.81 5.53 0.74
N TRP A 13 -6.81 4.85 0.17
CA TRP A 13 -7.68 3.97 0.95
C TRP A 13 -6.94 2.77 1.54
N CYS A 14 -5.85 2.31 0.91
CA CYS A 14 -4.99 1.27 1.46
C CYS A 14 -4.21 1.76 2.69
N PHE A 15 -3.74 3.00 2.67
CA PHE A 15 -3.09 3.59 3.84
C PHE A 15 -4.07 3.78 5.00
N ILE A 16 -5.29 4.27 4.73
CA ILE A 16 -6.37 4.38 5.72
C ILE A 16 -6.72 2.99 6.27
N GLY A 17 -6.88 1.99 5.39
CA GLY A 17 -7.19 0.61 5.79
C GLY A 17 -6.11 -0.01 6.67
N GLN A 18 -4.83 0.27 6.39
CA GLN A 18 -3.71 -0.17 7.23
C GLN A 18 -3.77 0.48 8.63
N ALA A 19 -4.01 1.79 8.71
CA ALA A 19 -4.14 2.47 10.00
C ALA A 19 -5.29 1.87 10.84
N ARG A 20 -6.43 1.59 10.19
CA ARG A 20 -7.58 0.94 10.82
C ARG A 20 -7.30 -0.49 11.27
N LEU A 21 -6.57 -1.27 10.46
CA LEU A 21 -6.12 -2.60 10.86
C LEU A 21 -5.17 -2.53 12.05
N ASN A 22 -4.16 -1.65 12.00
CA ASN A 22 -3.21 -1.47 13.10
C ASN A 22 -3.93 -1.09 14.41
N LYS A 23 -5.00 -0.29 14.31
CA LYS A 23 -5.83 0.08 15.47
C LYS A 23 -6.62 -1.13 16.00
N ALA A 24 -7.20 -1.94 15.12
CA ALA A 24 -7.93 -3.15 15.50
C ALA A 24 -7.01 -4.16 16.21
N LEU A 25 -5.79 -4.38 15.69
CA LEU A 25 -4.82 -5.32 16.23
C LEU A 25 -4.39 -4.99 17.67
N LYS A 26 -4.37 -3.70 18.06
CA LYS A 26 -4.03 -3.26 19.41
C LYS A 26 -4.98 -3.83 20.48
N ASN A 27 -6.21 -4.20 20.11
CA ASN A 27 -7.19 -4.79 21.03
C ASN A 27 -6.93 -6.27 21.33
N PHE A 28 -5.90 -6.88 20.70
CA PHE A 28 -5.51 -8.28 20.88
C PHE A 28 -4.05 -8.43 21.32
N PRO A 29 -3.65 -7.85 22.46
CA PRO A 29 -2.24 -7.77 22.85
C PRO A 29 -1.60 -9.13 23.15
N LYS A 30 -2.40 -10.18 23.35
CA LYS A 30 -1.93 -11.55 23.62
C LYS A 30 -1.87 -12.43 22.36
N THR A 31 -2.35 -11.93 21.22
CA THR A 31 -2.40 -12.68 19.96
C THR A 31 -1.20 -12.34 19.10
N LYS A 32 -0.46 -13.35 18.67
CA LYS A 32 0.60 -13.17 17.67
C LYS A 32 -0.03 -13.14 16.27
N PHE A 33 0.13 -12.01 15.60
CA PHE A 33 -0.29 -11.83 14.22
C PHE A 33 0.90 -11.94 13.27
N GLU A 34 0.66 -12.56 12.12
CA GLU A 34 1.54 -12.57 10.96
C GLU A 34 0.81 -11.81 9.85
N ILE A 35 1.33 -10.65 9.47
CA ILE A 35 0.76 -9.83 8.41
C ILE A 35 1.53 -10.10 7.12
N GLU A 36 0.87 -10.72 6.16
CA GLU A 36 1.40 -10.92 4.80
C GLU A 36 0.93 -9.78 3.89
N HIS A 37 1.86 -9.08 3.27
CA HIS A 37 1.56 -8.05 2.29
C HIS A 37 1.58 -8.64 0.89
N ALA A 38 0.44 -8.59 0.20
CA ALA A 38 0.30 -9.01 -1.18
C ALA A 38 0.25 -7.78 -2.10
N PRO A 39 1.14 -7.67 -3.08
CA PRO A 39 1.14 -6.55 -4.00
C PRO A 39 -0.13 -6.55 -4.87
N PHE A 40 -0.65 -5.36 -5.12
CA PHE A 40 -1.69 -5.08 -6.09
C PHE A 40 -1.32 -3.81 -6.86
N GLN A 41 -1.64 -3.73 -8.14
CA GLN A 41 -1.44 -2.50 -8.92
C GLN A 41 -2.77 -1.98 -9.45
N LEU A 42 -3.15 -0.78 -9.00
CA LEU A 42 -4.31 -0.05 -9.53
C LEU A 42 -4.10 0.36 -11.00
N ASN A 43 -2.85 0.49 -11.40
CA ASN A 43 -2.46 0.89 -12.75
C ASN A 43 -1.36 -0.06 -13.29
N PRO A 44 -1.69 -1.32 -13.66
CA PRO A 44 -0.68 -2.31 -14.08
C PRO A 44 0.04 -1.94 -15.39
N HIS A 45 -0.52 -1.04 -16.18
CA HIS A 45 0.06 -0.54 -17.43
C HIS A 45 0.78 0.82 -17.27
N MET A 46 1.04 1.24 -16.02
CA MET A 46 1.77 2.48 -15.76
C MET A 46 3.19 2.40 -16.36
N PRO A 47 3.62 3.39 -17.17
CA PRO A 47 4.99 3.45 -17.64
C PRO A 47 6.01 3.38 -16.48
N LYS A 48 7.22 2.86 -16.75
CA LYS A 48 8.27 2.73 -15.72
C LYS A 48 8.63 4.07 -15.07
N GLU A 49 8.60 5.15 -15.84
CA GLU A 49 8.87 6.51 -15.39
C GLU A 49 7.68 7.15 -14.66
N GLY A 50 6.51 6.50 -14.66
CA GLY A 50 5.27 7.06 -14.15
C GLY A 50 4.66 8.10 -15.10
N ILE A 51 3.63 8.81 -14.64
CA ILE A 51 2.93 9.86 -15.39
C ILE A 51 2.85 11.11 -14.52
N GLU A 52 3.02 12.30 -15.10
CA GLU A 52 2.79 13.59 -14.44
C GLU A 52 1.36 13.60 -13.84
N ARG A 53 1.22 14.18 -12.65
CA ARG A 53 0.00 14.05 -11.85
C ARG A 53 -1.23 14.62 -12.53
N GLY A 54 -1.13 15.81 -13.14
CA GLY A 54 -2.26 16.44 -13.84
C GLY A 54 -2.73 15.60 -15.03
N LYS A 55 -1.78 15.11 -15.83
CA LYS A 55 -2.08 14.21 -16.95
C LYS A 55 -2.71 12.89 -16.51
N TYR A 56 -2.23 12.32 -15.38
CA TYR A 56 -2.85 11.13 -14.80
C TYR A 56 -4.31 11.38 -14.39
N LEU A 57 -4.59 12.52 -13.75
CA LEU A 57 -5.94 12.87 -13.33
C LEU A 57 -6.88 13.07 -14.53
N GLU A 58 -6.37 13.66 -15.61
CA GLU A 58 -7.11 13.81 -16.84
C GLU A 58 -7.47 12.45 -17.46
N ILE A 59 -6.50 11.57 -17.61
CA ILE A 59 -6.69 10.22 -18.19
C ILE A 59 -7.63 9.36 -17.36
N LYS A 60 -7.45 9.39 -16.02
CA LYS A 60 -8.15 8.45 -15.13
C LYS A 60 -9.56 8.93 -14.74
N PHE A 61 -9.75 10.23 -14.58
CA PHE A 61 -10.94 10.83 -14.00
C PHE A 61 -11.60 11.90 -14.90
N GLY A 62 -10.96 12.28 -15.99
CA GLY A 62 -11.44 13.36 -16.85
C GLY A 62 -11.00 14.77 -16.41
N GLY A 63 -10.16 14.86 -15.35
CA GLY A 63 -9.62 16.11 -14.86
C GLY A 63 -9.54 16.19 -13.32
N LYS A 64 -8.83 17.19 -12.83
CA LYS A 64 -8.65 17.41 -11.39
C LYS A 64 -9.99 17.66 -10.69
N GLU A 65 -10.88 18.45 -11.32
CA GLU A 65 -12.19 18.82 -10.78
C GLU A 65 -13.11 17.61 -10.56
N PHE A 66 -13.03 16.61 -11.43
CA PHE A 66 -13.82 15.37 -11.28
C PHE A 66 -13.26 14.43 -10.23
N ALA A 67 -11.94 14.46 -10.01
CA ALA A 67 -11.29 13.68 -8.97
C ALA A 67 -11.41 14.30 -7.57
N GLN A 68 -11.57 15.62 -7.48
CA GLN A 68 -11.50 16.40 -6.23
C GLN A 68 -12.48 15.92 -5.17
N PRO A 69 -13.79 15.68 -5.45
CA PRO A 69 -14.73 15.24 -4.39
C PRO A 69 -14.33 13.91 -3.75
N MET A 70 -13.79 12.98 -4.54
CA MET A 70 -13.29 11.70 -4.05
C MET A 70 -12.03 11.89 -3.18
N TYR A 71 -11.12 12.77 -3.57
CA TYR A 71 -9.90 13.06 -2.82
C TYR A 71 -10.20 13.83 -1.53
N ASP A 72 -11.16 14.74 -1.55
CA ASP A 72 -11.61 15.45 -0.34
C ASP A 72 -12.18 14.46 0.68
N GLN A 73 -13.05 13.54 0.24
CA GLN A 73 -13.61 12.49 1.09
C GLN A 73 -12.49 11.59 1.64
N MET A 74 -11.54 11.18 0.82
CA MET A 74 -10.40 10.35 1.24
C MET A 74 -9.53 11.10 2.26
N THR A 75 -9.29 12.39 2.08
CA THR A 75 -8.49 13.21 3.00
C THR A 75 -9.21 13.39 4.34
N ILE A 76 -10.53 13.56 4.34
CA ILE A 76 -11.36 13.61 5.56
C ILE A 76 -11.25 12.30 6.33
N GLU A 77 -11.37 11.15 5.65
CA GLU A 77 -11.24 9.83 6.29
C GLU A 77 -9.83 9.58 6.80
N ALA A 78 -8.80 9.97 6.05
CA ALA A 78 -7.40 9.88 6.47
C ALA A 78 -7.16 10.68 7.77
N LYS A 79 -7.69 11.89 7.85
CA LYS A 79 -7.56 12.76 9.03
C LYS A 79 -8.17 12.14 10.29
N LYS A 80 -9.28 11.39 10.18
CA LYS A 80 -9.89 10.66 11.31
C LYS A 80 -8.97 9.58 11.89
N GLU A 81 -8.06 9.05 11.07
CA GLU A 81 -7.06 8.06 11.49
C GLU A 81 -5.69 8.69 11.84
N GLY A 82 -5.61 10.03 11.90
CA GLY A 82 -4.38 10.78 12.20
C GLY A 82 -3.41 10.89 11.03
N LEU A 83 -3.86 10.60 9.80
CA LEU A 83 -3.06 10.69 8.58
C LEU A 83 -3.25 12.06 7.93
N ASN A 84 -2.20 12.86 7.86
CA ASN A 84 -2.24 14.22 7.32
C ASN A 84 -1.84 14.21 5.84
N PHE A 85 -2.75 13.78 4.96
CA PHE A 85 -2.52 13.78 3.51
C PHE A 85 -2.33 15.20 2.97
N ASP A 86 -1.31 15.35 2.11
CA ASP A 86 -1.06 16.56 1.33
C ASP A 86 -0.95 16.21 -0.16
N LEU A 87 -2.11 16.00 -0.77
CA LEU A 87 -2.22 15.49 -2.14
C LEU A 87 -1.74 16.51 -3.18
N ASP A 88 -1.67 17.80 -2.85
CA ASP A 88 -1.17 18.85 -3.76
C ASP A 88 0.36 18.80 -3.90
N LYS A 89 1.08 18.18 -2.98
CA LYS A 89 2.50 17.90 -3.11
C LYS A 89 2.81 16.84 -4.15
N ILE A 90 1.87 15.94 -4.44
CA ILE A 90 2.08 14.85 -5.39
C ILE A 90 2.20 15.43 -6.81
N LYS A 91 3.40 15.40 -7.38
CA LYS A 91 3.66 15.88 -8.75
C LYS A 91 3.63 14.77 -9.80
N LYS A 92 3.69 13.51 -9.36
CA LYS A 92 3.79 12.35 -10.24
C LYS A 92 3.00 11.16 -9.67
N THR A 93 2.32 10.44 -10.55
CA THR A 93 1.76 9.11 -10.23
C THR A 93 2.75 8.06 -10.72
N PRO A 94 3.44 7.36 -9.81
CA PRO A 94 4.53 6.45 -10.16
C PRO A 94 4.05 5.08 -10.62
N ASN A 95 4.97 4.32 -11.24
CA ASN A 95 4.87 2.88 -11.31
C ASN A 95 5.27 2.28 -9.95
N THR A 96 4.45 1.39 -9.40
CA THR A 96 4.59 0.90 -8.02
C THR A 96 5.41 -0.39 -7.87
N VAL A 97 5.98 -0.92 -8.97
CA VAL A 97 6.75 -2.17 -8.94
C VAL A 97 7.87 -2.12 -7.91
N PHE A 98 8.74 -1.10 -7.95
CA PHE A 98 9.88 -1.02 -7.04
C PHE A 98 9.49 -0.80 -5.58
N SER A 99 8.40 -0.08 -5.30
CA SER A 99 7.91 0.07 -3.94
C SER A 99 7.36 -1.26 -3.38
N HIS A 100 6.72 -2.08 -4.20
CA HIS A 100 6.32 -3.43 -3.82
C HIS A 100 7.53 -4.36 -3.59
N LEU A 101 8.56 -4.26 -4.44
CA LEU A 101 9.81 -5.02 -4.25
C LEU A 101 10.52 -4.66 -2.94
N LEU A 102 10.52 -3.39 -2.54
CA LEU A 102 11.10 -3.00 -1.26
C LEU A 102 10.31 -3.60 -0.08
N ILE A 103 8.98 -3.64 -0.16
CA ILE A 103 8.13 -4.30 0.85
C ILE A 103 8.41 -5.80 0.89
N GLU A 104 8.60 -6.45 -0.27
CA GLU A 104 8.96 -7.88 -0.34
C GLU A 104 10.32 -8.15 0.32
N LEU A 105 11.34 -7.36 -0.02
CA LEU A 105 12.67 -7.46 0.60
C LEU A 105 12.61 -7.35 2.12
N ALA A 106 11.76 -6.48 2.65
CA ALA A 106 11.57 -6.24 4.08
C ALA A 106 10.97 -7.44 4.84
N GLN A 107 10.44 -8.45 4.13
CA GLN A 107 9.85 -9.64 4.74
C GLN A 107 10.88 -10.42 5.57
N SER A 108 12.10 -10.56 5.07
CA SER A 108 13.17 -11.30 5.74
C SER A 108 13.56 -10.70 7.09
N ALA A 109 13.40 -9.38 7.25
CA ALA A 109 13.65 -8.65 8.49
C ALA A 109 12.39 -8.46 9.36
N ASN A 110 11.23 -8.92 8.90
CA ASN A 110 9.92 -8.75 9.55
C ASN A 110 9.53 -7.28 9.83
N ILE A 111 9.89 -6.39 8.89
CA ILE A 111 9.62 -4.94 8.94
C ILE A 111 8.79 -4.44 7.75
N GLN A 112 8.01 -5.34 7.13
CA GLN A 112 7.18 -4.99 5.97
C GLN A 112 6.16 -3.89 6.27
N ASN A 113 5.57 -3.94 7.46
CA ASN A 113 4.54 -2.98 7.86
C ASN A 113 5.14 -1.58 8.01
N GLU A 114 6.30 -1.46 8.63
CA GLU A 114 7.02 -0.21 8.85
C GLU A 114 7.51 0.39 7.52
N ILE A 115 8.10 -0.41 6.67
CA ILE A 115 8.54 0.00 5.32
C ILE A 115 7.33 0.48 4.49
N LYS A 116 6.23 -0.27 4.50
CA LYS A 116 5.01 0.09 3.77
C LYS A 116 4.40 1.39 4.28
N GLU A 117 4.35 1.57 5.60
CA GLU A 117 3.88 2.80 6.21
C GLU A 117 4.74 4.00 5.81
N LYS A 118 6.08 3.85 5.83
CA LYS A 118 6.99 4.90 5.38
C LYS A 118 6.82 5.24 3.90
N ILE A 119 6.62 4.24 3.03
CA ILE A 119 6.32 4.45 1.61
C ILE A 119 5.04 5.27 1.44
N TYR A 120 3.98 4.94 2.17
CA TYR A 120 2.74 5.71 2.14
C TYR A 120 2.93 7.16 2.63
N GLN A 121 3.65 7.36 3.74
CA GLN A 121 3.95 8.70 4.26
C GLN A 121 4.72 9.51 3.21
N SER A 122 5.76 8.91 2.63
CA SER A 122 6.57 9.55 1.58
C SER A 122 5.72 10.00 0.38
N TYR A 123 4.74 9.22 -0.03
CA TYR A 123 3.88 9.56 -1.16
C TYR A 123 2.76 10.53 -0.79
N PHE A 124 1.93 10.20 0.22
CA PHE A 124 0.70 10.92 0.53
C PHE A 124 0.91 12.18 1.38
N ILE A 125 2.02 12.28 2.12
CA ILE A 125 2.31 13.40 3.03
C ILE A 125 3.45 14.26 2.46
N ASP A 126 4.53 13.59 2.00
CA ASP A 126 5.73 14.31 1.53
C ASP A 126 5.70 14.58 0.02
N GLY A 127 4.85 13.91 -0.75
CA GLY A 127 4.70 14.06 -2.21
C GLY A 127 5.85 13.48 -3.02
N LEU A 128 6.65 12.57 -2.45
CA LEU A 128 7.81 11.98 -3.09
C LEU A 128 7.42 10.96 -4.17
N ASP A 129 8.25 10.85 -5.20
CA ASP A 129 8.09 9.84 -6.26
C ASP A 129 8.58 8.47 -5.78
N ILE A 130 7.66 7.65 -5.25
CA ILE A 130 7.95 6.28 -4.78
C ILE A 130 8.17 5.25 -5.91
N GLY A 131 8.23 5.69 -7.17
CA GLY A 131 8.75 4.92 -8.30
C GLY A 131 10.26 5.12 -8.51
N ASN A 132 10.83 6.14 -7.87
CA ASN A 132 12.26 6.43 -7.94
C ASN A 132 13.06 5.51 -7.01
N LYS A 133 13.99 4.74 -7.59
CA LYS A 133 14.83 3.79 -6.85
C LYS A 133 15.66 4.46 -5.73
N GLU A 134 16.18 5.66 -5.94
CA GLU A 134 17.00 6.36 -4.95
C GLU A 134 16.19 6.74 -3.71
N ILE A 135 14.93 7.19 -3.90
CA ILE A 135 13.99 7.47 -2.80
C ILE A 135 13.71 6.19 -2.02
N LEU A 136 13.42 5.09 -2.70
CA LEU A 136 13.16 3.81 -2.06
C LEU A 136 14.38 3.24 -1.33
N ILE A 137 15.59 3.40 -1.89
CA ILE A 137 16.84 3.03 -1.22
C ILE A 137 17.03 3.84 0.07
N ASN A 138 16.75 5.15 0.03
CA ASN A 138 16.84 5.98 1.24
C ASN A 138 15.81 5.56 2.29
N ILE A 139 14.58 5.22 1.90
CA ILE A 139 13.59 4.64 2.81
C ILE A 139 14.13 3.35 3.43
N GLY A 140 14.66 2.42 2.65
CA GLY A 140 15.21 1.17 3.18
C GLY A 140 16.38 1.38 4.15
N LYS A 141 17.23 2.37 3.88
CA LYS A 141 18.35 2.75 4.78
C LYS A 141 17.87 3.26 6.13
N GLU A 142 16.75 3.97 6.21
CA GLU A 142 16.15 4.39 7.50
C GLU A 142 15.83 3.19 8.41
N PHE A 143 15.61 2.02 7.82
CA PHE A 143 15.36 0.75 8.52
C PHE A 143 16.57 -0.20 8.53
N ASN A 144 17.78 0.34 8.35
CA ASN A 144 19.05 -0.40 8.37
C ASN A 144 19.20 -1.46 7.27
N ILE A 145 18.47 -1.36 6.16
CA ILE A 145 18.71 -2.21 4.99
C ILE A 145 19.85 -1.58 4.16
N ASN A 146 20.86 -2.39 3.85
CA ASN A 146 22.01 -1.92 3.07
C ASN A 146 21.59 -1.54 1.65
N ALA A 147 22.07 -0.38 1.16
CA ALA A 147 21.74 0.14 -0.16
C ALA A 147 22.11 -0.82 -1.30
N ASN A 148 23.25 -1.53 -1.20
CA ASN A 148 23.66 -2.50 -2.21
C ASN A 148 22.70 -3.69 -2.24
N VAL A 149 22.24 -4.17 -1.08
CA VAL A 149 21.24 -5.26 -0.98
C VAL A 149 19.94 -4.86 -1.68
N ILE A 150 19.47 -3.61 -1.48
CA ILE A 150 18.27 -3.11 -2.15
C ILE A 150 18.48 -3.03 -3.66
N ASN A 151 19.60 -2.47 -4.10
CA ASN A 151 19.93 -2.36 -5.52
C ASN A 151 20.02 -3.73 -6.20
N ASP A 152 20.72 -4.67 -5.59
CA ASP A 152 20.87 -6.02 -6.10
C ASP A 152 19.51 -6.72 -6.20
N PHE A 153 18.65 -6.54 -5.20
CA PHE A 153 17.29 -7.08 -5.21
C PHE A 153 16.45 -6.47 -6.34
N PHE A 154 16.49 -5.14 -6.52
CA PHE A 154 15.78 -4.46 -7.61
C PHE A 154 16.27 -4.87 -9.01
N ASN A 155 17.52 -5.27 -9.14
CA ASN A 155 18.11 -5.71 -10.41
C ASN A 155 17.92 -7.22 -10.66
N SER A 156 17.78 -8.01 -9.60
CA SER A 156 17.59 -9.47 -9.69
C SER A 156 16.15 -9.89 -10.01
N LYS A 157 15.19 -9.03 -9.69
CA LYS A 157 13.77 -9.33 -9.91
C LYS A 157 13.31 -8.90 -11.29
N ASN A 158 12.66 -9.82 -12.00
CA ASN A 158 12.00 -9.50 -13.26
C ASN A 158 10.65 -8.82 -12.94
N ILE A 159 10.31 -7.77 -13.71
CA ILE A 159 9.01 -7.10 -13.65
C ILE A 159 7.85 -8.09 -13.87
N GLU A 160 8.07 -9.13 -14.68
CA GLU A 160 7.09 -10.20 -14.91
C GLU A 160 6.79 -11.02 -13.65
N GLU A 161 7.78 -11.20 -12.77
CA GLU A 161 7.60 -11.89 -11.50
C GLU A 161 6.69 -11.10 -10.55
N VAL A 162 6.86 -9.77 -10.49
CA VAL A 162 5.94 -8.89 -9.73
C VAL A 162 4.54 -8.91 -10.34
N ASN A 163 4.44 -8.93 -11.66
CA ASN A 163 3.16 -9.03 -12.36
C ASN A 163 2.45 -10.36 -12.06
N SER A 164 3.18 -11.45 -11.75
CA SER A 164 2.56 -12.71 -11.36
C SER A 164 1.74 -12.61 -10.07
N TYR A 165 2.18 -11.81 -9.10
CA TYR A 165 1.40 -11.56 -7.86
C TYR A 165 0.09 -10.82 -8.15
N ILE A 166 0.07 -9.97 -9.17
CA ILE A 166 -1.13 -9.26 -9.62
C ILE A 166 -2.12 -10.23 -10.26
N LEU A 167 -1.62 -11.22 -11.00
CA LEU A 167 -2.45 -12.28 -11.57
C LEU A 167 -3.12 -13.10 -10.46
N VAL A 168 -2.40 -13.44 -9.40
CA VAL A 168 -2.98 -14.14 -8.23
C VAL A 168 -4.15 -13.35 -7.61
N ALA A 169 -4.05 -12.04 -7.51
CA ALA A 169 -5.16 -11.20 -7.02
C ALA A 169 -6.36 -11.26 -7.97
N ARG A 170 -6.12 -11.26 -9.29
CA ARG A 170 -7.19 -11.39 -10.31
C ARG A 170 -7.84 -12.77 -10.31
N GLU A 171 -7.07 -13.84 -10.17
CA GLU A 171 -7.58 -15.21 -10.05
C GLU A 171 -8.49 -15.38 -8.81
N LYS A 172 -8.25 -14.60 -7.77
CA LYS A 172 -9.09 -14.51 -6.58
C LYS A 172 -10.27 -13.53 -6.72
N GLU A 173 -10.52 -13.01 -7.92
CA GLU A 173 -11.57 -12.02 -8.20
C GLU A 173 -11.44 -10.73 -7.36
N ILE A 174 -10.24 -10.37 -6.90
CA ILE A 174 -9.99 -9.14 -6.16
C ILE A 174 -9.92 -7.98 -7.17
N ASN A 175 -11.00 -7.20 -7.23
CA ASN A 175 -11.17 -6.11 -8.18
C ASN A 175 -10.85 -4.72 -7.60
N GLY A 176 -10.51 -4.65 -6.30
CA GLY A 176 -10.21 -3.41 -5.61
C GLY A 176 -9.47 -3.62 -4.31
N VAL A 177 -8.75 -2.58 -3.88
CA VAL A 177 -7.94 -2.59 -2.67
C VAL A 177 -8.21 -1.37 -1.80
N PRO A 178 -8.00 -1.43 -0.46
CA PRO A 178 -7.45 -2.59 0.25
C PRO A 178 -8.40 -3.79 0.28
N PHE A 179 -7.83 -4.99 0.33
CA PHE A 179 -8.59 -6.22 0.53
C PHE A 179 -7.87 -7.06 1.58
N PHE A 180 -8.62 -7.61 2.54
CA PHE A 180 -8.09 -8.35 3.67
C PHE A 180 -8.62 -9.77 3.68
N GLU A 181 -7.71 -10.75 3.82
CA GLU A 181 -8.04 -12.13 4.18
C GLU A 181 -7.71 -12.31 5.66
N ILE A 182 -8.72 -12.52 6.50
CA ILE A 182 -8.61 -12.67 7.94
C ILE A 182 -9.19 -14.04 8.32
N GLY A 183 -8.33 -15.05 8.46
CA GLY A 183 -8.81 -16.42 8.61
C GLY A 183 -9.63 -16.87 7.39
N THR A 184 -10.94 -17.12 7.58
CA THR A 184 -11.89 -17.47 6.52
C THR A 184 -12.65 -16.26 5.96
N ASP A 185 -12.51 -15.08 6.56
CA ASP A 185 -13.25 -13.89 6.15
C ASP A 185 -12.50 -13.11 5.07
N PHE A 186 -13.25 -12.63 4.08
CA PHE A 186 -12.80 -11.79 2.98
C PHE A 186 -13.44 -10.41 3.08
N ILE A 187 -12.62 -9.39 3.30
CA ILE A 187 -13.09 -8.03 3.60
C ILE A 187 -12.57 -7.07 2.53
N SER A 188 -13.48 -6.44 1.81
CA SER A 188 -13.16 -5.47 0.76
C SER A 188 -13.27 -4.04 1.29
N GLY A 189 -12.34 -3.20 0.85
CA GLY A 189 -12.30 -1.77 1.15
C GLY A 189 -11.72 -1.43 2.52
N ALA A 190 -11.51 -0.12 2.75
CA ALA A 190 -11.00 0.41 4.01
C ALA A 190 -12.10 0.40 5.09
N GLN A 191 -12.46 -0.77 5.57
CA GLN A 191 -13.47 -0.96 6.60
C GLN A 191 -13.07 -0.29 7.92
N SER A 192 -14.04 -0.03 8.79
CA SER A 192 -13.78 0.51 10.12
C SER A 192 -12.92 -0.43 10.97
N SER A 193 -12.16 0.12 11.93
CA SER A 193 -11.41 -0.72 12.89
C SER A 193 -12.30 -1.68 13.66
N ALA A 194 -13.56 -1.29 13.95
CA ALA A 194 -14.55 -2.15 14.61
C ALA A 194 -14.97 -3.36 13.74
N ASN A 195 -15.15 -3.16 12.43
CA ASN A 195 -15.46 -4.25 11.52
C ASN A 195 -14.30 -5.24 11.40
N LEU A 196 -13.06 -4.72 11.27
CA LEU A 196 -11.85 -5.55 11.24
C LEU A 196 -11.65 -6.30 12.56
N GLU A 197 -11.91 -5.65 13.71
CA GLU A 197 -11.87 -6.28 15.03
C GLU A 197 -12.89 -7.42 15.14
N SER A 198 -14.10 -7.23 14.63
CA SER A 198 -15.13 -8.26 14.64
C SER A 198 -14.72 -9.50 13.83
N ALA A 199 -14.14 -9.29 12.64
CA ALA A 199 -13.62 -10.39 11.83
C ALA A 199 -12.45 -11.12 12.51
N ILE A 200 -11.53 -10.38 13.15
CA ILE A 200 -10.45 -10.99 13.94
C ILE A 200 -11.01 -11.85 15.07
N LYS A 201 -11.99 -11.34 15.83
CA LYS A 201 -12.64 -12.09 16.92
C LYS A 201 -13.29 -13.37 16.44
N SER A 202 -14.05 -13.32 15.33
CA SER A 202 -14.74 -14.50 14.76
C SER A 202 -13.76 -15.61 14.35
N ASN A 203 -12.53 -15.24 13.97
CA ASN A 203 -11.52 -16.19 13.52
C ASN A 203 -10.50 -16.59 14.61
N LEU A 204 -10.63 -16.09 15.85
CA LEU A 204 -9.83 -16.49 17.00
C LEU A 204 -10.58 -17.52 17.88
N SER A 205 -11.89 -17.65 17.70
CA SER A 205 -12.70 -18.66 18.36
C SER A 205 -12.58 -19.97 17.63
#